data_02369d39f83e64886980e15630e29598
#
_entry.id   02369d39f83e64886980e15630e29598
#
_cell.length_a   1.000
_cell.length_b   1.000
_cell.length_c   1.000
_cell.angle_alpha   90.00
_cell.angle_beta   90.00
_cell.angle_gamma   90.00
#
_symmetry.space_group_name_H-M   'P 1'
#
loop_
_entity.id
_entity.type
_entity.pdbx_description
1 polymer ?
#
loop_
_entity_poly.entity_id
_entity_poly.type
_entity_poly.pdbx_seq_one_letter_code
_entity_poly.pdbx_strand_id
1 'polypeptide(L)'
;MFYHSRLQASFRSYLSLAALLSAGLSAAQPGLTQELTTEEGVGDWVAATMCAADNRDVDLSQRASFSFTGADGNNPRHINAAQAGLTTGDMPNLELAWAVAFPDTSSLRAAPVIVGSTIFYSATDSGRVFALDTNSGCAKWVYNAGRRLRSSLAYGVIDGLATLVFGDGRGMIHSINAGTGEAIWVASGQASENQAMITGTPVIHGDKIIVPLSGSGVVTGGNPNFECCDNHGAVTALNVRSGEKLWEYHTMPTAEYTGMVSSTGVKQRGPSGAPIWTTPTVDAQRG
;
A
#
# COMPACT_ATOMS: atom_id res chain seq x y z
N MET A 1 23.89 35.16 -1.99
CA MET A 1 23.39 36.23 -1.11
C MET A 1 22.43 35.54 -0.13
N PHE A 2 22.94 35.27 1.08
CA PHE A 2 22.24 34.44 2.09
C PHE A 2 21.38 35.33 2.97
N TYR A 3 20.11 34.98 3.19
CA TYR A 3 19.30 35.59 4.25
C TYR A 3 19.02 34.54 5.33
N HIS A 4 19.64 34.72 6.47
CA HIS A 4 19.32 34.06 7.73
C HIS A 4 18.32 34.90 8.49
N SER A 5 17.18 34.37 8.85
CA SER A 5 16.33 34.92 9.91
C SER A 5 16.30 33.95 11.10
N ARG A 6 16.89 34.43 12.21
CA ARG A 6 16.83 33.79 13.53
C ARG A 6 15.52 34.15 14.21
N LEU A 7 14.78 33.14 14.65
CA LEU A 7 13.74 33.33 15.66
C LEU A 7 14.31 32.91 17.02
N GLN A 8 14.47 33.91 17.90
CA GLN A 8 14.77 33.72 19.32
C GLN A 8 13.47 33.49 20.08
N ALA A 9 13.35 32.35 20.73
CA ALA A 9 12.31 32.10 21.73
C ALA A 9 12.90 32.32 23.12
N SER A 10 12.36 33.28 23.88
CA SER A 10 12.74 33.59 25.24
C SER A 10 12.14 32.62 26.24
N PHE A 11 12.98 31.92 26.99
CA PHE A 11 12.62 31.19 28.20
C PHE A 11 12.48 32.19 29.37
N ARG A 12 11.33 32.19 30.02
CA ARG A 12 11.16 32.79 31.36
C ARG A 12 11.07 31.67 32.39
N SER A 13 12.10 31.67 33.25
CA SER A 13 12.18 30.86 34.46
C SER A 13 11.19 31.36 35.53
N TYR A 14 10.49 30.42 36.19
CA TYR A 14 9.96 30.67 37.52
C TYR A 14 10.48 29.56 38.46
N LEU A 15 11.37 29.95 39.35
CA LEU A 15 11.71 29.24 40.58
C LEU A 15 10.68 29.63 41.64
N SER A 16 10.13 28.66 42.33
CA SER A 16 9.66 28.83 43.70
C SER A 16 9.79 27.53 44.51
N LEU A 17 10.55 27.63 45.55
CA LEU A 17 10.84 26.70 46.62
C LEU A 17 9.60 26.39 47.45
N ALA A 18 9.37 25.12 47.79
CA ALA A 18 8.87 24.75 49.12
C ALA A 18 9.15 23.26 49.40
N ALA A 19 10.01 23.00 50.34
CA ALA A 19 10.24 21.69 50.96
C ALA A 19 9.18 21.42 52.00
N LEU A 20 8.68 20.16 52.07
CA LEU A 20 8.28 19.53 53.33
C LEU A 20 8.21 18.01 53.15
N LEU A 21 8.87 17.33 54.09
CA LEU A 21 8.95 15.89 54.31
C LEU A 21 7.58 15.28 54.58
N SER A 22 7.33 14.07 54.05
CA SER A 22 6.75 12.97 54.88
C SER A 22 6.93 11.64 54.13
N ALA A 23 7.36 10.67 54.88
CA ALA A 23 7.59 9.28 54.51
C ALA A 23 6.25 8.56 54.26
N GLY A 24 6.31 7.55 53.36
CA GLY A 24 5.33 6.51 53.46
C GLY A 24 4.89 5.88 52.11
N LEU A 25 5.23 4.59 52.02
CA LEU A 25 4.66 3.57 51.14
C LEU A 25 4.89 3.68 49.64
N SER A 26 5.82 2.89 49.15
CA SER A 26 5.87 2.36 47.79
C SER A 26 4.62 1.54 47.49
N ALA A 27 3.67 2.14 46.81
CA ALA A 27 2.70 1.39 46.05
C ALA A 27 3.24 1.29 44.62
N ALA A 28 3.61 0.10 44.20
CA ALA A 28 3.88 -0.21 42.81
C ALA A 28 2.64 0.18 41.99
N GLN A 29 2.77 1.20 41.17
CA GLN A 29 1.77 1.48 40.16
C GLN A 29 1.83 0.35 39.13
N PRO A 30 0.75 -0.36 38.85
CA PRO A 30 0.70 -1.25 37.72
C PRO A 30 0.91 -0.40 36.46
N GLY A 31 1.91 -0.81 35.65
CA GLY A 31 2.17 -0.18 34.37
C GLY A 31 0.87 -0.08 33.57
N LEU A 32 0.52 1.12 33.17
CA LEU A 32 -0.45 1.38 32.12
C LEU A 32 0.15 0.87 30.81
N THR A 33 0.08 -0.44 30.59
CA THR A 33 -0.03 -0.98 29.25
C THR A 33 -1.41 -0.58 28.76
N GLN A 34 -1.49 0.59 28.18
CA GLN A 34 -2.63 0.94 27.37
C GLN A 34 -2.61 -0.01 26.16
N GLU A 35 -3.28 -1.15 26.30
CA GLU A 35 -3.74 -1.93 25.16
C GLU A 35 -4.55 -0.97 24.29
N LEU A 36 -3.98 -0.61 23.15
CA LEU A 36 -4.73 0.01 22.06
C LEU A 36 -5.64 -1.06 21.45
N THR A 37 -6.61 -1.50 22.24
CA THR A 37 -7.79 -2.19 21.73
C THR A 37 -8.78 -1.11 21.35
N THR A 38 -8.75 -0.68 20.11
CA THR A 38 -9.87 0.14 19.67
C THR A 38 -10.16 -0.13 18.20
N GLU A 39 -10.86 -1.22 17.93
CA GLU A 39 -11.73 -1.27 16.77
C GLU A 39 -12.81 -0.17 16.83
N GLU A 40 -13.24 0.27 18.01
CA GLU A 40 -14.24 1.32 18.21
C GLU A 40 -13.77 2.69 17.68
N GLY A 41 -12.57 3.13 17.96
CA GLY A 41 -12.06 4.43 17.48
C GLY A 41 -11.82 4.48 15.97
N VAL A 42 -11.58 3.34 15.32
CA VAL A 42 -11.38 3.23 13.87
C VAL A 42 -12.73 3.25 13.13
N GLY A 43 -13.78 2.71 13.71
CA GLY A 43 -15.14 2.74 13.15
C GLY A 43 -15.68 4.17 13.03
N ASP A 44 -15.55 4.96 14.07
CA ASP A 44 -16.03 6.34 14.12
C ASP A 44 -15.32 7.23 13.09
N TRP A 45 -14.03 7.03 12.88
CA TRP A 45 -13.26 7.77 11.89
C TRP A 45 -13.71 7.47 10.46
N VAL A 46 -13.89 6.20 10.10
CA VAL A 46 -14.37 5.83 8.77
C VAL A 46 -15.76 6.41 8.53
N ALA A 47 -16.64 6.32 9.51
CA ALA A 47 -17.98 6.88 9.42
C ALA A 47 -17.94 8.40 9.18
N ALA A 48 -17.03 9.13 9.85
CA ALA A 48 -16.88 10.58 9.72
C ALA A 48 -16.34 11.02 8.34
N THR A 49 -15.67 10.12 7.61
CA THR A 49 -15.13 10.43 6.28
C THR A 49 -16.06 10.06 5.13
N MET A 50 -17.14 9.34 5.41
CA MET A 50 -18.07 8.90 4.36
C MET A 50 -18.81 10.08 3.73
N CYS A 51 -19.01 10.01 2.42
CA CYS A 51 -19.91 10.92 1.73
C CYS A 51 -21.34 10.81 2.25
N ALA A 52 -22.13 11.85 2.07
CA ALA A 52 -23.57 11.76 2.25
C ALA A 52 -24.15 10.64 1.39
N ALA A 53 -25.25 10.02 1.81
CA ALA A 53 -25.76 8.81 1.17
C ALA A 53 -26.12 8.98 -0.30
N ASP A 54 -26.53 10.17 -0.68
CA ASP A 54 -26.86 10.58 -2.05
C ASP A 54 -25.64 10.89 -2.95
N ASN A 55 -24.42 10.89 -2.38
CA ASN A 55 -23.16 11.14 -3.10
C ASN A 55 -22.18 9.95 -3.01
N ARG A 56 -22.69 8.73 -2.86
CA ARG A 56 -21.86 7.51 -2.77
C ARG A 56 -21.76 6.75 -4.10
N ASP A 57 -22.47 7.17 -5.12
CA ASP A 57 -22.43 6.52 -6.40
C ASP A 57 -21.06 6.69 -7.07
N VAL A 58 -20.57 5.61 -7.66
CA VAL A 58 -19.31 5.56 -8.40
C VAL A 58 -19.62 5.49 -9.88
N ASP A 59 -19.34 6.56 -10.62
CA ASP A 59 -19.46 6.56 -12.07
C ASP A 59 -18.26 5.87 -12.71
N LEU A 60 -18.48 4.72 -13.30
CA LEU A 60 -17.48 3.90 -14.00
C LEU A 60 -17.68 3.90 -15.52
N SER A 61 -18.48 4.79 -16.05
CA SER A 61 -18.75 4.92 -17.50
C SER A 61 -17.52 5.41 -18.28
N GLN A 62 -16.55 6.04 -17.59
CA GLN A 62 -15.36 6.58 -18.20
C GLN A 62 -14.17 5.59 -18.05
N ARG A 63 -13.18 5.72 -18.93
CA ARG A 63 -11.91 5.04 -18.78
C ARG A 63 -11.12 5.65 -17.62
N ALA A 64 -10.24 4.86 -17.02
CA ALA A 64 -9.30 5.39 -16.05
C ALA A 64 -8.45 6.50 -16.70
N SER A 65 -8.48 7.69 -16.11
CA SER A 65 -7.70 8.85 -16.57
C SER A 65 -6.29 8.85 -16.02
N PHE A 66 -6.07 8.16 -14.90
CA PHE A 66 -4.78 8.00 -14.25
C PHE A 66 -4.68 6.63 -13.57
N SER A 67 -3.51 5.98 -13.68
CA SER A 67 -3.14 4.78 -12.95
C SER A 67 -1.62 4.75 -12.73
N PHE A 68 -1.15 3.85 -11.88
CA PHE A 68 0.30 3.71 -11.63
C PHE A 68 1.13 3.41 -12.88
N THR A 69 0.55 2.69 -13.84
CA THR A 69 1.20 2.33 -15.11
C THR A 69 1.02 3.40 -16.20
N GLY A 70 0.40 4.52 -15.88
CA GLY A 70 -0.01 5.53 -16.84
C GLY A 70 -1.42 5.32 -17.37
N ALA A 71 -1.84 6.20 -18.29
CA ALA A 71 -3.19 6.16 -18.86
C ALA A 71 -3.38 5.01 -19.87
N ASP A 72 -2.31 4.38 -20.30
CA ASP A 72 -2.32 3.27 -21.26
C ASP A 72 -1.27 2.21 -20.93
N GLY A 73 -1.30 1.09 -21.67
CA GLY A 73 -0.38 -0.04 -21.47
C GLY A 73 1.08 0.23 -21.86
N ASN A 74 1.41 1.40 -22.40
CA ASN A 74 2.78 1.75 -22.78
C ASN A 74 3.62 2.28 -21.61
N ASN A 75 3.02 2.36 -20.41
CA ASN A 75 3.68 2.80 -19.19
C ASN A 75 4.40 4.17 -19.35
N PRO A 76 3.76 5.20 -19.94
CA PRO A 76 4.42 6.45 -20.28
C PRO A 76 4.83 7.24 -19.04
N ARG A 77 4.19 7.03 -17.89
CA ARG A 77 4.36 7.82 -16.64
C ARG A 77 4.35 9.32 -16.87
N HIS A 78 3.67 9.72 -17.92
CA HIS A 78 3.57 11.09 -18.38
C HIS A 78 2.13 11.35 -18.81
N ILE A 79 1.60 12.50 -18.42
CA ILE A 79 0.32 13.02 -18.84
C ILE A 79 0.60 14.30 -19.66
N ASN A 80 0.16 14.33 -20.91
CA ASN A 80 0.33 15.51 -21.74
C ASN A 80 -0.59 16.65 -21.28
N ALA A 81 -0.32 17.87 -21.70
CA ALA A 81 -1.04 19.06 -21.26
C ALA A 81 -2.56 18.99 -21.57
N ALA A 82 -2.95 18.38 -22.67
CA ALA A 82 -4.36 18.21 -23.04
C ALA A 82 -5.09 17.25 -22.09
N GLN A 83 -4.42 16.17 -21.67
CA GLN A 83 -4.96 15.22 -20.68
C GLN A 83 -4.97 15.81 -19.27
N ALA A 84 -3.94 16.58 -18.92
CA ALA A 84 -3.84 17.23 -17.62
C ALA A 84 -4.88 18.35 -17.45
N GLY A 85 -5.30 18.97 -18.55
CA GLY A 85 -6.18 20.15 -18.53
C GLY A 85 -5.53 21.39 -17.91
N LEU A 86 -4.20 21.38 -17.76
CA LEU A 86 -3.41 22.42 -17.09
C LEU A 86 -2.26 22.86 -17.99
N THR A 87 -1.95 24.14 -17.91
CA THR A 87 -0.78 24.77 -18.55
C THR A 87 0.16 25.35 -17.50
N THR A 88 1.37 25.73 -17.89
CA THR A 88 2.31 26.43 -17.01
C THR A 88 1.76 27.77 -16.51
N GLY A 89 0.85 28.40 -17.25
CA GLY A 89 0.18 29.66 -16.86
C GLY A 89 -0.82 29.48 -15.73
N ASP A 90 -1.32 28.27 -15.50
CA ASP A 90 -2.30 27.98 -14.45
C ASP A 90 -1.61 27.74 -13.08
N MET A 91 -0.31 27.42 -13.08
CA MET A 91 0.42 27.04 -11.85
C MET A 91 0.33 28.08 -10.73
N PRO A 92 0.45 29.40 -10.96
CA PRO A 92 0.34 30.40 -9.91
C PRO A 92 -1.05 30.52 -9.28
N ASN A 93 -2.07 29.98 -9.95
CA ASN A 93 -3.48 30.09 -9.54
C ASN A 93 -4.02 28.78 -8.91
N LEU A 94 -3.16 27.79 -8.72
CA LEU A 94 -3.57 26.55 -8.07
C LEU A 94 -3.81 26.77 -6.58
N GLU A 95 -4.96 26.29 -6.10
CA GLU A 95 -5.33 26.31 -4.70
C GLU A 95 -5.55 24.86 -4.20
N LEU A 96 -5.34 24.65 -2.91
CA LEU A 96 -5.63 23.37 -2.28
C LEU A 96 -7.15 23.18 -2.20
N ALA A 97 -7.69 22.23 -2.96
CA ALA A 97 -9.11 21.92 -2.95
C ALA A 97 -9.53 21.20 -1.65
N TRP A 98 -8.80 20.16 -1.29
CA TRP A 98 -9.01 19.37 -0.07
C TRP A 98 -7.76 18.54 0.27
N ALA A 99 -7.72 18.01 1.48
CA ALA A 99 -6.69 17.08 1.93
C ALA A 99 -7.32 16.00 2.80
N VAL A 100 -6.85 14.76 2.64
CA VAL A 100 -7.27 13.62 3.46
C VAL A 100 -6.06 13.09 4.22
N ALA A 101 -6.22 12.90 5.53
CA ALA A 101 -5.29 12.15 6.36
C ALA A 101 -5.92 10.79 6.69
N PHE A 102 -5.12 9.74 6.58
CA PHE A 102 -5.54 8.39 6.97
C PHE A 102 -4.97 8.10 8.36
N PRO A 103 -5.79 7.96 9.40
CA PRO A 103 -5.33 7.57 10.73
C PRO A 103 -4.52 6.27 10.70
N ASP A 104 -3.58 6.15 11.61
CA ASP A 104 -2.67 5.01 11.75
C ASP A 104 -1.85 4.71 10.48
N THR A 105 -1.73 5.69 9.58
CA THR A 105 -0.98 5.56 8.34
C THR A 105 0.14 6.59 8.30
N SER A 106 1.36 6.13 8.54
CA SER A 106 2.58 6.94 8.45
C SER A 106 3.31 6.79 7.12
N SER A 107 2.89 5.84 6.29
CA SER A 107 3.53 5.53 5.01
C SER A 107 2.47 5.39 3.92
N LEU A 108 2.55 6.26 2.92
CA LEU A 108 1.72 6.25 1.71
C LEU A 108 2.62 5.89 0.53
N ARG A 109 2.44 4.69 -0.04
CA ARG A 109 3.34 4.16 -1.09
C ARG A 109 2.65 3.82 -2.39
N ALA A 110 1.32 3.89 -2.41
CA ALA A 110 0.51 3.61 -3.57
C ALA A 110 0.33 4.87 -4.44
N ALA A 111 0.19 4.67 -5.74
CA ALA A 111 -0.37 5.68 -6.63
C ALA A 111 -1.89 5.51 -6.73
N PRO A 112 -2.65 6.58 -6.90
CA PRO A 112 -4.09 6.50 -7.09
C PRO A 112 -4.46 5.91 -8.46
N VAL A 113 -5.70 5.44 -8.56
CA VAL A 113 -6.40 5.22 -9.84
C VAL A 113 -7.57 6.19 -9.89
N ILE A 114 -7.72 6.92 -10.99
CA ILE A 114 -8.78 7.91 -11.15
C ILE A 114 -9.70 7.47 -12.29
N VAL A 115 -10.98 7.33 -11.99
CA VAL A 115 -12.03 6.99 -12.96
C VAL A 115 -13.18 7.96 -12.75
N GLY A 116 -13.47 8.78 -13.76
CA GLY A 116 -14.49 9.82 -13.65
C GLY A 116 -14.28 10.73 -12.44
N SER A 117 -15.26 10.82 -11.58
CA SER A 117 -15.25 11.61 -10.34
C SER A 117 -14.77 10.81 -9.11
N THR A 118 -14.06 9.70 -9.30
CA THR A 118 -13.65 8.84 -8.20
C THR A 118 -12.15 8.57 -8.22
N ILE A 119 -11.51 8.75 -7.06
CA ILE A 119 -10.12 8.38 -6.80
C ILE A 119 -10.13 7.10 -5.97
N PHE A 120 -9.59 6.01 -6.51
CA PHE A 120 -9.33 4.79 -5.75
C PHE A 120 -7.92 4.84 -5.19
N TYR A 121 -7.78 4.63 -3.89
CA TYR A 121 -6.49 4.72 -3.20
C TYR A 121 -6.34 3.66 -2.11
N SER A 122 -5.16 3.03 -2.04
CA SER A 122 -4.81 2.09 -0.97
C SER A 122 -3.94 2.77 0.09
N ALA A 123 -4.45 2.86 1.33
CA ALA A 123 -3.72 3.39 2.47
C ALA A 123 -2.89 2.28 3.12
N THR A 124 -1.56 2.42 3.04
CA THR A 124 -0.61 1.34 3.31
C THR A 124 -0.76 0.72 4.68
N ASP A 125 -0.64 1.50 5.74
CA ASP A 125 -0.55 0.95 7.10
C ASP A 125 -1.91 0.52 7.64
N SER A 126 -2.99 1.25 7.31
CA SER A 126 -4.35 0.93 7.75
C SER A 126 -4.94 -0.30 7.05
N GLY A 127 -4.34 -0.73 5.94
CA GLY A 127 -4.84 -1.87 5.17
C GLY A 127 -6.20 -1.65 4.51
N ARG A 128 -6.53 -0.38 4.21
CA ARG A 128 -7.82 -0.02 3.61
C ARG A 128 -7.67 0.50 2.20
N VAL A 129 -8.68 0.25 1.39
CA VAL A 129 -8.87 0.86 0.07
C VAL A 129 -10.06 1.79 0.14
N PHE A 130 -9.90 2.98 -0.40
CA PHE A 130 -10.90 4.04 -0.42
C PHE A 130 -11.32 4.35 -1.85
N ALA A 131 -12.60 4.59 -2.06
CA ALA A 131 -13.11 5.32 -3.21
C ALA A 131 -13.44 6.74 -2.75
N LEU A 132 -12.65 7.71 -3.14
CA LEU A 132 -12.80 9.10 -2.73
C LEU A 132 -13.47 9.90 -3.86
N ASP A 133 -14.34 10.81 -3.50
CA ASP A 133 -14.90 11.78 -4.43
C ASP A 133 -13.84 12.82 -4.82
N THR A 134 -13.67 13.09 -6.11
CA THR A 134 -12.63 14.03 -6.60
C THR A 134 -12.85 15.47 -6.15
N ASN A 135 -14.09 15.87 -5.89
CA ASN A 135 -14.42 17.25 -5.57
C ASN A 135 -14.30 17.56 -4.08
N SER A 136 -14.68 16.60 -3.24
CA SER A 136 -14.79 16.81 -1.80
C SER A 136 -13.78 16.00 -0.96
N GLY A 137 -13.20 14.93 -1.53
CA GLY A 137 -12.32 14.02 -0.81
C GLY A 137 -13.05 13.08 0.16
N CYS A 138 -14.39 13.12 0.26
CA CYS A 138 -15.12 12.18 1.09
C CYS A 138 -15.09 10.75 0.50
N ALA A 139 -15.24 9.75 1.35
CA ALA A 139 -15.22 8.35 0.93
C ALA A 139 -16.62 7.89 0.48
N LYS A 140 -16.73 7.42 -0.76
CA LYS A 140 -17.93 6.78 -1.31
C LYS A 140 -18.11 5.40 -0.72
N TRP A 141 -17.03 4.64 -0.63
CA TRP A 141 -16.94 3.37 0.08
C TRP A 141 -15.51 3.13 0.60
N VAL A 142 -15.39 2.21 1.56
CA VAL A 142 -14.11 1.78 2.15
C VAL A 142 -14.10 0.26 2.22
N TYR A 143 -13.05 -0.36 1.68
CA TYR A 143 -12.78 -1.79 1.80
C TYR A 143 -11.66 -2.03 2.82
N ASN A 144 -11.85 -2.98 3.74
CA ASN A 144 -10.83 -3.37 4.71
C ASN A 144 -10.20 -4.71 4.32
N ALA A 145 -8.93 -4.69 3.89
CA ALA A 145 -8.17 -5.89 3.60
C ALA A 145 -7.62 -6.58 4.87
N GLY A 146 -7.68 -5.92 6.03
CA GLY A 146 -7.20 -6.44 7.31
C GLY A 146 -5.68 -6.58 7.41
N ARG A 147 -4.93 -6.13 6.40
CA ARG A 147 -3.47 -6.22 6.32
C ARG A 147 -2.90 -5.02 5.58
N ARG A 148 -1.65 -4.66 5.89
CA ARG A 148 -0.94 -3.58 5.19
C ARG A 148 -0.98 -3.77 3.68
N LEU A 149 -1.23 -2.67 2.96
CA LEU A 149 -1.27 -2.63 1.50
C LEU A 149 -0.09 -1.80 1.00
N ARG A 150 0.78 -2.39 0.20
CA ARG A 150 1.94 -1.66 -0.35
C ARG A 150 1.85 -1.48 -1.86
N SER A 151 1.09 -2.32 -2.53
CA SER A 151 0.81 -2.17 -3.95
C SER A 151 -0.19 -1.05 -4.23
N SER A 152 -0.08 -0.44 -5.39
CA SER A 152 -1.18 0.34 -5.97
C SER A 152 -2.31 -0.61 -6.44
N LEU A 153 -3.38 -0.03 -6.92
CA LEU A 153 -4.53 -0.76 -7.44
C LEU A 153 -4.39 -0.93 -8.95
N ALA A 154 -4.60 -2.13 -9.45
CA ALA A 154 -4.84 -2.37 -10.86
C ALA A 154 -6.34 -2.24 -11.13
N TYR A 155 -6.71 -1.45 -12.14
CA TYR A 155 -8.09 -1.28 -12.57
C TYR A 155 -8.32 -1.97 -13.91
N GLY A 156 -9.41 -2.67 -14.05
CA GLY A 156 -9.84 -3.31 -15.31
C GLY A 156 -11.33 -3.59 -15.33
N VAL A 157 -11.83 -3.92 -16.51
CA VAL A 157 -13.21 -4.38 -16.69
C VAL A 157 -13.16 -5.87 -17.03
N ILE A 158 -13.71 -6.71 -16.18
CA ILE A 158 -13.71 -8.16 -16.30
C ILE A 158 -15.16 -8.59 -16.48
N ASP A 159 -15.48 -9.17 -17.63
CA ASP A 159 -16.84 -9.60 -17.99
C ASP A 159 -17.92 -8.50 -17.78
N GLY A 160 -17.57 -7.25 -18.08
CA GLY A 160 -18.45 -6.10 -17.91
C GLY A 160 -18.46 -5.50 -16.50
N LEU A 161 -17.77 -6.10 -15.53
CA LEU A 161 -17.67 -5.62 -14.16
C LEU A 161 -16.36 -4.85 -13.97
N ALA A 162 -16.44 -3.58 -13.61
CA ALA A 162 -15.28 -2.78 -13.23
C ALA A 162 -14.69 -3.30 -11.90
N THR A 163 -13.42 -3.63 -11.93
CA THR A 163 -12.75 -4.39 -10.88
C THR A 163 -11.44 -3.73 -10.49
N LEU A 164 -11.13 -3.73 -9.20
CA LEU A 164 -9.84 -3.37 -8.64
C LEU A 164 -9.13 -4.63 -8.14
N VAL A 165 -7.84 -4.76 -8.49
CA VAL A 165 -7.00 -5.89 -8.06
C VAL A 165 -5.75 -5.35 -7.38
N PHE A 166 -5.39 -5.90 -6.23
CA PHE A 166 -4.22 -5.49 -5.46
C PHE A 166 -3.71 -6.60 -4.54
N GLY A 167 -2.48 -6.46 -4.10
CA GLY A 167 -1.85 -7.40 -3.18
C GLY A 167 -1.68 -6.84 -1.78
N ASP A 168 -1.73 -7.72 -0.79
CA ASP A 168 -1.47 -7.37 0.60
C ASP A 168 -0.07 -7.78 1.09
N GLY A 169 0.27 -7.41 2.32
CA GLY A 169 1.55 -7.68 2.96
C GLY A 169 1.81 -9.16 3.31
N ARG A 170 0.81 -10.03 3.15
CA ARG A 170 0.93 -11.49 3.31
C ARG A 170 0.87 -12.25 2.00
N GLY A 171 0.86 -11.54 0.87
CA GLY A 171 0.84 -12.17 -0.44
C GLY A 171 -0.53 -12.64 -0.89
N MET A 172 -1.60 -12.16 -0.26
CA MET A 172 -2.96 -12.37 -0.78
C MET A 172 -3.26 -11.35 -1.87
N ILE A 173 -3.97 -11.78 -2.88
CA ILE A 173 -4.55 -10.94 -3.91
C ILE A 173 -6.03 -10.77 -3.64
N HIS A 174 -6.47 -9.53 -3.65
CA HIS A 174 -7.85 -9.13 -3.52
C HIS A 174 -8.36 -8.67 -4.87
N SER A 175 -9.53 -9.15 -5.26
CA SER A 175 -10.31 -8.66 -6.39
C SER A 175 -11.63 -8.12 -5.84
N ILE A 176 -11.90 -6.84 -6.06
CA ILE A 176 -13.09 -6.17 -5.52
C ILE A 176 -13.85 -5.43 -6.61
N ASN A 177 -15.15 -5.30 -6.44
CA ASN A 177 -16.00 -4.49 -7.29
C ASN A 177 -15.65 -3.00 -7.11
N ALA A 178 -15.24 -2.30 -8.17
CA ALA A 178 -14.87 -0.90 -8.10
C ALA A 178 -16.06 0.02 -7.79
N GLY A 179 -17.28 -0.39 -8.12
CA GLY A 179 -18.49 0.40 -7.83
C GLY A 179 -18.92 0.35 -6.38
N THR A 180 -18.79 -0.82 -5.73
CA THR A 180 -19.35 -1.04 -4.38
C THR A 180 -18.28 -1.24 -3.30
N GLY A 181 -17.05 -1.56 -3.68
CA GLY A 181 -16.00 -1.95 -2.73
C GLY A 181 -16.16 -3.38 -2.19
N GLU A 182 -17.13 -4.16 -2.64
CA GLU A 182 -17.33 -5.52 -2.18
C GLU A 182 -16.30 -6.48 -2.77
N ALA A 183 -15.85 -7.45 -1.97
CA ALA A 183 -14.95 -8.48 -2.44
C ALA A 183 -15.63 -9.40 -3.47
N ILE A 184 -14.96 -9.62 -4.61
CA ILE A 184 -15.35 -10.64 -5.60
C ILE A 184 -14.70 -11.96 -5.18
N TRP A 185 -13.38 -11.91 -4.95
CA TRP A 185 -12.61 -13.05 -4.39
C TRP A 185 -11.33 -12.54 -3.72
N VAL A 186 -10.81 -13.37 -2.82
CA VAL A 186 -9.49 -13.20 -2.20
C VAL A 186 -8.75 -14.54 -2.32
N ALA A 187 -7.55 -14.52 -2.89
CA ALA A 187 -6.77 -15.72 -3.15
C ALA A 187 -5.29 -15.54 -2.85
N SER A 188 -4.56 -16.64 -2.65
CA SER A 188 -3.12 -16.57 -2.47
C SER A 188 -2.42 -16.23 -3.79
N GLY A 189 -1.62 -15.15 -3.78
CA GLY A 189 -0.71 -14.81 -4.86
C GLY A 189 0.68 -15.42 -4.70
N GLN A 190 0.93 -16.19 -3.63
CA GLN A 190 2.22 -16.76 -3.30
C GLN A 190 2.69 -17.82 -4.32
N ALA A 191 3.98 -17.83 -4.60
CA ALA A 191 4.62 -18.95 -5.28
C ALA A 191 4.91 -20.08 -4.28
N SER A 192 5.14 -21.27 -4.81
CA SER A 192 5.55 -22.42 -4.01
C SER A 192 6.88 -22.15 -3.30
N GLU A 193 7.02 -22.65 -2.08
CA GLU A 193 8.27 -22.57 -1.30
C GLU A 193 8.83 -21.14 -1.08
N ASN A 194 8.02 -20.11 -1.38
CA ASN A 194 8.45 -18.71 -1.28
C ASN A 194 7.35 -17.85 -0.68
N GLN A 195 7.49 -17.49 0.60
CA GLN A 195 6.61 -16.52 1.25
C GLN A 195 7.13 -15.11 0.99
N ALA A 196 6.46 -14.40 0.10
CA ALA A 196 6.86 -13.07 -0.30
C ALA A 196 5.76 -12.04 -0.06
N MET A 197 6.18 -10.78 0.13
CA MET A 197 5.26 -9.65 0.14
C MET A 197 4.94 -9.21 -1.29
N ILE A 198 3.73 -8.75 -1.52
CA ILE A 198 3.37 -8.09 -2.76
C ILE A 198 3.58 -6.59 -2.57
N THR A 199 4.58 -6.05 -3.26
CA THR A 199 4.93 -4.62 -3.22
C THR A 199 4.70 -3.93 -4.54
N GLY A 200 4.84 -4.65 -5.65
CA GLY A 200 4.48 -4.19 -6.98
C GLY A 200 2.98 -4.32 -7.24
N THR A 201 2.44 -3.49 -8.11
CA THR A 201 1.04 -3.57 -8.51
C THR A 201 0.86 -4.75 -9.45
N PRO A 202 -0.10 -5.66 -9.21
CA PRO A 202 -0.46 -6.71 -10.16
C PRO A 202 -0.91 -6.13 -11.50
N VAL A 203 -0.76 -6.90 -12.58
CA VAL A 203 -1.21 -6.50 -13.92
C VAL A 203 -2.36 -7.40 -14.36
N ILE A 204 -3.47 -6.79 -14.78
CA ILE A 204 -4.58 -7.49 -15.43
C ILE A 204 -4.28 -7.57 -16.91
N HIS A 205 -4.18 -8.79 -17.46
CA HIS A 205 -3.96 -9.03 -18.87
C HIS A 205 -4.78 -10.24 -19.36
N GLY A 206 -5.75 -9.97 -20.22
CA GLY A 206 -6.66 -10.99 -20.73
C GLY A 206 -7.42 -11.70 -19.59
N ASP A 207 -7.25 -13.00 -19.51
CA ASP A 207 -7.85 -13.87 -18.48
C ASP A 207 -6.95 -14.07 -17.24
N LYS A 208 -5.87 -13.29 -17.12
CA LYS A 208 -4.84 -13.46 -16.09
C LYS A 208 -4.59 -12.22 -15.28
N ILE A 209 -4.19 -12.43 -14.03
CA ILE A 209 -3.55 -11.44 -13.18
C ILE A 209 -2.11 -11.87 -12.98
N ILE A 210 -1.16 -11.03 -13.39
CA ILE A 210 0.27 -11.25 -13.23
C ILE A 210 0.69 -10.58 -11.93
N VAL A 211 1.18 -11.36 -10.97
CA VAL A 211 1.52 -10.93 -9.62
C VAL A 211 3.03 -10.93 -9.43
N PRO A 212 3.66 -9.77 -9.20
CA PRO A 212 5.08 -9.69 -8.86
C PRO A 212 5.28 -10.00 -7.39
N LEU A 213 6.22 -10.89 -7.07
CA LEU A 213 6.55 -11.28 -5.70
C LEU A 213 7.92 -10.75 -5.29
N SER A 214 7.93 -10.02 -4.20
CA SER A 214 9.12 -9.40 -3.63
C SER A 214 9.60 -10.17 -2.41
N GLY A 215 10.85 -10.52 -2.38
CA GLY A 215 11.45 -11.15 -1.21
C GLY A 215 11.61 -10.20 -0.01
N SER A 216 11.50 -10.72 1.19
CA SER A 216 11.74 -9.99 2.44
C SER A 216 13.21 -10.04 2.93
N GLY A 217 14.05 -10.87 2.31
CA GLY A 217 15.42 -11.18 2.75
C GLY A 217 16.33 -9.95 2.92
N VAL A 218 16.14 -8.91 2.10
CA VAL A 218 16.89 -7.65 2.21
C VAL A 218 16.71 -6.97 3.58
N VAL A 219 15.50 -7.04 4.13
CA VAL A 219 15.19 -6.40 5.42
C VAL A 219 15.64 -7.29 6.60
N THR A 220 15.37 -8.59 6.50
CA THR A 220 15.70 -9.56 7.55
C THR A 220 17.17 -9.92 7.57
N GLY A 221 17.88 -9.82 6.44
CA GLY A 221 19.30 -10.11 6.32
C GLY A 221 20.21 -9.21 7.16
N GLY A 222 19.71 -8.05 7.63
CA GLY A 222 20.40 -7.20 8.59
C GLY A 222 20.40 -7.73 10.04
N ASN A 223 19.60 -8.74 10.34
CA ASN A 223 19.60 -9.39 11.65
C ASN A 223 20.73 -10.44 11.72
N PRO A 224 21.73 -10.29 12.60
CA PRO A 224 22.87 -11.22 12.67
C PRO A 224 22.49 -12.64 13.07
N ASN A 225 21.30 -12.84 13.65
CA ASN A 225 20.79 -14.15 14.05
C ASN A 225 19.82 -14.76 13.03
N PHE A 226 19.61 -14.10 11.89
CA PHE A 226 18.73 -14.60 10.84
C PHE A 226 19.49 -15.59 9.94
N GLU A 227 18.93 -16.78 9.74
CA GLU A 227 19.43 -17.76 8.77
C GLU A 227 19.16 -17.22 7.35
N CYS A 228 20.08 -16.43 6.86
CA CYS A 228 19.97 -15.78 5.56
C CYS A 228 20.59 -16.66 4.48
N CYS A 229 20.04 -16.70 3.30
CA CYS A 229 18.75 -16.16 2.84
C CYS A 229 18.08 -17.21 1.98
N ASP A 230 16.84 -17.49 2.22
CA ASP A 230 16.07 -18.55 1.53
C ASP A 230 15.00 -18.00 0.59
N ASN A 231 14.94 -16.69 0.46
CA ASN A 231 13.83 -16.00 -0.15
C ASN A 231 14.28 -15.33 -1.45
N HIS A 232 13.51 -15.49 -2.50
CA HIS A 232 13.79 -14.96 -3.83
C HIS A 232 12.53 -14.38 -4.49
N GLY A 233 12.71 -13.68 -5.61
CA GLY A 233 11.61 -13.16 -6.39
C GLY A 233 10.90 -14.25 -7.18
N ALA A 234 9.62 -14.03 -7.43
CA ALA A 234 8.83 -14.88 -8.31
C ALA A 234 7.73 -14.07 -9.01
N VAL A 235 7.14 -14.65 -10.02
CA VAL A 235 5.89 -14.18 -10.64
C VAL A 235 4.89 -15.32 -10.56
N THR A 236 3.67 -15.01 -10.16
CA THR A 236 2.55 -15.93 -10.30
C THR A 236 1.52 -15.36 -11.25
N ALA A 237 0.82 -16.22 -11.96
CA ALA A 237 -0.36 -15.86 -12.72
C ALA A 237 -1.59 -16.51 -12.09
N LEU A 238 -2.58 -15.69 -11.84
CA LEU A 238 -3.88 -16.13 -11.34
C LEU A 238 -4.96 -15.97 -12.41
N ASN A 239 -5.94 -16.83 -12.40
CA ASN A 239 -7.15 -16.65 -13.19
C ASN A 239 -7.88 -15.39 -12.71
N VAL A 240 -8.20 -14.50 -13.62
CA VAL A 240 -8.80 -13.19 -13.31
C VAL A 240 -10.18 -13.30 -12.67
N ARG A 241 -10.92 -14.38 -12.94
CA ARG A 241 -12.30 -14.59 -12.45
C ARG A 241 -12.37 -15.31 -11.10
N SER A 242 -11.44 -16.26 -10.88
CA SER A 242 -11.49 -17.14 -9.71
C SER A 242 -10.37 -16.91 -8.70
N GLY A 243 -9.29 -16.25 -9.09
CA GLY A 243 -8.08 -16.17 -8.29
C GLY A 243 -7.27 -17.48 -8.24
N GLU A 244 -7.66 -18.52 -8.99
CA GLU A 244 -6.93 -19.77 -9.06
C GLU A 244 -5.55 -19.56 -9.70
N LYS A 245 -4.50 -20.14 -9.10
CA LYS A 245 -3.15 -20.06 -9.63
C LYS A 245 -3.02 -20.91 -10.90
N LEU A 246 -2.62 -20.27 -11.99
CA LEU A 246 -2.43 -20.90 -13.30
C LEU A 246 -1.00 -21.40 -13.50
N TRP A 247 -0.02 -20.59 -13.12
CA TRP A 247 1.40 -20.91 -13.18
C TRP A 247 2.21 -20.02 -12.25
N GLU A 248 3.45 -20.41 -12.03
CA GLU A 248 4.45 -19.64 -11.31
C GLU A 248 5.82 -19.73 -11.99
N TYR A 249 6.63 -18.69 -11.82
CA TYR A 249 7.99 -18.63 -12.27
C TYR A 249 8.88 -18.06 -11.16
N HIS A 250 9.95 -18.76 -10.82
CA HIS A 250 10.91 -18.35 -9.82
C HIS A 250 12.13 -17.70 -10.49
N THR A 251 12.61 -16.59 -9.93
CA THR A 251 13.79 -15.88 -10.45
C THR A 251 15.08 -16.59 -10.10
N MET A 252 15.05 -17.49 -9.13
CA MET A 252 16.19 -18.29 -8.64
C MET A 252 15.73 -19.69 -8.23
N PRO A 253 16.63 -20.67 -8.24
CA PRO A 253 16.36 -21.97 -7.62
C PRO A 253 16.09 -21.84 -6.12
N THR A 254 15.49 -22.88 -5.55
CA THR A 254 15.30 -23.03 -4.09
C THR A 254 16.64 -22.94 -3.38
N ALA A 255 16.69 -22.14 -2.32
CA ALA A 255 17.90 -21.92 -1.55
C ALA A 255 18.28 -23.16 -0.71
N GLU A 256 19.54 -23.55 -0.82
CA GLU A 256 20.11 -24.65 -0.05
C GLU A 256 21.17 -24.14 0.92
N TYR A 257 21.59 -25.00 1.85
CA TYR A 257 22.68 -24.69 2.75
C TYR A 257 24.00 -24.60 2.00
N THR A 258 24.68 -23.47 2.11
CA THR A 258 25.92 -23.19 1.34
C THR A 258 27.18 -23.84 1.95
N GLY A 259 27.11 -24.44 3.12
CA GLY A 259 28.25 -24.89 3.89
C GLY A 259 28.93 -23.79 4.73
N MET A 260 28.49 -22.54 4.58
CA MET A 260 29.05 -21.38 5.29
C MET A 260 28.22 -21.02 6.53
N VAL A 261 28.91 -20.39 7.49
CA VAL A 261 28.27 -19.75 8.64
C VAL A 261 28.68 -18.29 8.72
N SER A 262 27.82 -17.47 9.27
CA SER A 262 28.11 -16.06 9.54
C SER A 262 29.14 -15.91 10.68
N SER A 263 29.61 -14.69 10.89
CA SER A 263 30.48 -14.37 12.06
C SER A 263 29.80 -14.61 13.42
N THR A 264 28.47 -14.72 13.44
CA THR A 264 27.65 -15.03 14.61
C THR A 264 27.30 -16.52 14.73
N GLY A 265 27.84 -17.38 13.84
CA GLY A 265 27.59 -18.83 13.86
C GLY A 265 26.31 -19.28 13.21
N VAL A 266 25.60 -18.40 12.52
CA VAL A 266 24.33 -18.72 11.86
C VAL A 266 24.58 -19.31 10.46
N LYS A 267 23.90 -20.41 10.14
CA LYS A 267 23.98 -21.07 8.83
C LYS A 267 23.52 -20.16 7.71
N GLN A 268 24.22 -20.22 6.58
CA GLN A 268 23.89 -19.41 5.40
C GLN A 268 23.27 -20.27 4.32
N ARG A 269 22.18 -19.77 3.71
CA ARG A 269 21.49 -20.38 2.58
C ARG A 269 21.62 -19.55 1.33
N GLY A 270 21.48 -20.16 0.16
CA GLY A 270 21.50 -19.53 -1.15
C GLY A 270 21.25 -20.52 -2.28
N PRO A 271 21.03 -20.03 -3.52
CA PRO A 271 20.95 -18.62 -3.87
C PRO A 271 19.69 -17.93 -3.37
N SER A 272 19.73 -16.61 -3.23
CA SER A 272 18.59 -15.80 -2.80
C SER A 272 18.63 -14.40 -3.43
N GLY A 273 17.52 -13.67 -3.37
CA GLY A 273 17.41 -12.32 -3.90
C GLY A 273 16.60 -12.23 -5.19
N ALA A 274 17.03 -11.39 -6.14
CA ALA A 274 16.30 -11.09 -7.38
C ALA A 274 14.78 -10.85 -7.17
N PRO A 275 14.36 -10.02 -6.19
CA PRO A 275 12.97 -9.75 -5.91
C PRO A 275 12.32 -8.99 -7.07
N ILE A 276 11.06 -9.30 -7.39
CA ILE A 276 10.26 -8.50 -8.31
C ILE A 276 9.37 -7.58 -7.49
N TRP A 277 9.83 -6.37 -7.25
CA TRP A 277 9.20 -5.41 -6.36
C TRP A 277 8.51 -4.24 -7.07
N THR A 278 8.54 -4.24 -8.40
CA THR A 278 7.86 -3.26 -9.25
C THR A 278 6.76 -3.93 -10.06
N THR A 279 5.88 -3.13 -10.65
CA THR A 279 4.85 -3.59 -11.56
C THR A 279 5.48 -4.17 -12.84
N PRO A 280 5.13 -5.40 -13.24
CA PRO A 280 5.62 -5.99 -14.47
C PRO A 280 5.02 -5.31 -15.71
N THR A 281 5.71 -5.41 -16.83
CA THR A 281 5.20 -5.03 -18.15
C THR A 281 4.88 -6.30 -18.94
N VAL A 282 3.72 -6.32 -19.57
CA VAL A 282 3.29 -7.44 -20.43
C VAL A 282 3.43 -7.02 -21.90
N ASP A 283 4.22 -7.76 -22.67
CA ASP A 283 4.28 -7.61 -24.12
C ASP A 283 3.20 -8.49 -24.77
N ALA A 284 2.06 -7.87 -25.03
CA ALA A 284 0.90 -8.56 -25.59
C ALA A 284 1.12 -9.10 -27.02
N GLN A 285 2.17 -8.66 -27.73
CA GLN A 285 2.45 -9.11 -29.08
C GLN A 285 3.33 -10.37 -29.10
N ARG A 286 4.14 -10.55 -28.05
CA ARG A 286 5.06 -11.68 -27.95
C ARG A 286 4.58 -12.77 -27.00
N GLY A 287 3.59 -12.49 -26.19
CA GLY A 287 3.00 -13.42 -25.23
C GLY A 287 3.66 -13.41 -23.87
#